data_839c111e919c0df3b59d12401559b230
#
_entry.id   839c111e919c0df3b59d12401559b230
#
_cell.length_a   1.000
_cell.length_b   1.000
_cell.length_c   1.000
_cell.angle_alpha   90.00
_cell.angle_beta   90.00
_cell.angle_gamma   90.00
#
_symmetry.space_group_name_H-M   'P 1'
#
loop_
_entity.id
_entity.type
_entity.pdbx_description
1 polymer ?
#
loop_
_entity_poly.entity_id
_entity_poly.type
_entity_poly.pdbx_seq_one_letter_code
_entity_poly.pdbx_strand_id
1 'polypeptide(L)'
;MAGLDAMGLPHVRAKDGTEIIPQLDLRFELDLYAGVRPIRSFAGLPGPLADPRAAQIDLVLVRESTEGLFHARGRGRIEGVGDAQAAYDTMKITRRGTARVCDFALRLARQRKARGLPGRVTNVDKANVFTSMAFWRQVFDERAQAFPDVAVEHAYVDAMALNLVMKPWAYDVLVTENMFGDILSDLIAALAGGMGMAPSADIGDDHALFQPAHGTAPDIVGQGIANPTATILSAAMMLAWLADRHGDSALADGARAIEASLAAAFAQGVVRPREFGGASSTADIVRAVIEGL
;
A
#
# COMPACT_ATOMS: atom_id res chain seq x y z
N MET A 1 -5.00 25.40 8.07
CA MET A 1 -6.15 24.75 7.44
C MET A 1 -6.75 23.83 8.47
N ALA A 2 -8.05 23.93 8.72
CA ALA A 2 -8.73 22.90 9.52
C ALA A 2 -8.62 21.61 8.71
N GLY A 3 -7.91 20.62 9.23
CA GLY A 3 -7.80 19.32 8.60
C GLY A 3 -9.17 18.63 8.58
N LEU A 4 -9.44 17.87 7.56
CA LEU A 4 -10.59 16.97 7.48
C LEU A 4 -10.11 15.55 7.75
N ASP A 5 -10.94 14.75 8.38
CA ASP A 5 -10.66 13.32 8.55
C ASP A 5 -10.74 12.58 7.20
N ALA A 6 -10.43 11.28 7.22
CA ALA A 6 -10.48 10.44 6.03
C ALA A 6 -11.87 10.34 5.36
N MET A 7 -12.92 10.83 6.04
CA MET A 7 -14.29 10.87 5.52
C MET A 7 -14.71 12.27 5.04
N GLY A 8 -13.79 13.24 5.01
CA GLY A 8 -14.07 14.62 4.61
C GLY A 8 -14.81 15.44 5.68
N LEU A 9 -14.88 14.93 6.89
CA LEU A 9 -15.47 15.62 8.03
C LEU A 9 -14.39 16.42 8.77
N PRO A 10 -14.74 17.52 9.46
CA PRO A 10 -13.82 18.19 10.36
C PRO A 10 -13.20 17.18 11.32
N HIS A 11 -11.89 17.27 11.56
CA HIS A 11 -11.20 16.36 12.47
C HIS A 11 -11.94 16.21 13.78
N VAL A 12 -12.50 15.03 14.00
CA VAL A 12 -13.16 14.67 15.26
C VAL A 12 -12.07 14.18 16.21
N ARG A 13 -12.00 14.80 17.38
CA ARG A 13 -11.04 14.41 18.42
C ARG A 13 -11.77 13.74 19.57
N ALA A 14 -11.15 12.72 20.12
CA ALA A 14 -11.53 12.14 21.40
C ALA A 14 -11.31 13.13 22.54
N LYS A 15 -11.85 12.84 23.73
CA LYS A 15 -11.74 13.72 24.91
C LYS A 15 -10.29 14.02 25.35
N ASP A 16 -9.36 13.13 25.04
CA ASP A 16 -7.92 13.27 25.30
C ASP A 16 -7.16 14.06 24.21
N GLY A 17 -7.87 14.57 23.20
CA GLY A 17 -7.29 15.31 22.08
C GLY A 17 -6.78 14.45 20.93
N THR A 18 -6.86 13.12 21.02
CA THR A 18 -6.47 12.20 19.95
C THR A 18 -7.42 12.32 18.76
N GLU A 19 -6.88 12.39 17.57
CA GLU A 19 -7.69 12.38 16.34
C GLU A 19 -8.31 10.99 16.13
N ILE A 20 -9.62 10.97 15.86
CA ILE A 20 -10.34 9.74 15.54
C ILE A 20 -10.10 9.41 14.06
N ILE A 21 -9.44 8.28 13.82
CA ILE A 21 -9.10 7.79 12.47
C ILE A 21 -9.66 6.36 12.34
N PRO A 22 -10.90 6.20 11.85
CA PRO A 22 -11.62 4.92 11.87
C PRO A 22 -10.85 3.76 11.25
N GLN A 23 -10.13 4.00 10.15
CA GLN A 23 -9.34 2.95 9.50
C GLN A 23 -8.16 2.46 10.35
N LEU A 24 -7.56 3.31 11.19
CA LEU A 24 -6.53 2.88 12.13
C LEU A 24 -7.13 2.05 13.26
N ASP A 25 -8.28 2.48 13.77
CA ASP A 25 -8.97 1.75 14.83
C ASP A 25 -9.37 0.35 14.35
N LEU A 26 -9.92 0.22 13.14
CA LEU A 26 -10.23 -1.07 12.50
C LEU A 26 -8.99 -1.96 12.33
N ARG A 27 -7.83 -1.40 11.95
CA ARG A 27 -6.58 -2.18 11.85
C ARG A 27 -6.20 -2.84 13.17
N PHE A 28 -6.36 -2.12 14.29
CA PHE A 28 -6.02 -2.67 15.60
C PHE A 28 -7.10 -3.62 16.13
N GLU A 29 -8.38 -3.30 15.98
CA GLU A 29 -9.49 -4.11 16.47
C GLU A 29 -9.59 -5.45 15.73
N LEU A 30 -9.38 -5.45 14.41
CA LEU A 30 -9.48 -6.64 13.56
C LEU A 30 -8.12 -7.31 13.29
N ASP A 31 -7.04 -6.85 13.93
CA ASP A 31 -5.65 -7.32 13.77
C ASP A 31 -5.21 -7.41 12.28
N LEU A 32 -5.48 -6.35 11.50
CA LEU A 32 -5.14 -6.25 10.08
C LEU A 32 -3.66 -5.91 9.92
N TYR A 33 -2.80 -6.88 10.05
CA TYR A 33 -1.35 -6.69 10.17
C TYR A 33 -0.62 -6.44 8.85
N ALA A 34 -1.19 -6.84 7.71
CA ALA A 34 -0.55 -6.71 6.40
C ALA A 34 -1.24 -5.64 5.55
N GLY A 35 -0.63 -4.46 5.47
CA GLY A 35 -1.03 -3.41 4.56
C GLY A 35 -0.48 -3.66 3.16
N VAL A 36 -1.32 -4.03 2.21
CA VAL A 36 -0.93 -4.40 0.84
C VAL A 36 -1.18 -3.22 -0.08
N ARG A 37 -0.14 -2.76 -0.77
CA ARG A 37 -0.15 -1.59 -1.66
C ARG A 37 0.43 -1.97 -3.02
N PRO A 38 -0.36 -2.58 -3.92
CA PRO A 38 0.10 -2.88 -5.27
C PRO A 38 0.12 -1.61 -6.12
N ILE A 39 1.17 -1.45 -6.89
CA ILE A 39 1.34 -0.34 -7.82
C ILE A 39 1.83 -0.87 -9.15
N ARG A 40 1.17 -0.45 -10.23
CA ARG A 40 1.59 -0.77 -11.59
C ARG A 40 1.39 0.41 -12.54
N SER A 41 2.21 0.47 -13.58
CA SER A 41 1.97 1.36 -14.72
C SER A 41 0.90 0.79 -15.63
N PHE A 42 0.14 1.67 -16.26
CA PHE A 42 -0.88 1.30 -17.25
C PHE A 42 -0.48 1.80 -18.64
N ALA A 43 -0.59 0.93 -19.63
CA ALA A 43 -0.42 1.32 -21.01
C ALA A 43 -1.44 2.41 -21.38
N GLY A 44 -1.03 3.41 -22.17
CA GLY A 44 -1.87 4.54 -22.54
C GLY A 44 -1.86 5.71 -21.56
N LEU A 45 -1.35 5.53 -20.33
CA LEU A 45 -1.18 6.61 -19.37
C LEU A 45 0.31 7.00 -19.24
N PRO A 46 0.65 8.31 -19.28
CA PRO A 46 2.01 8.76 -19.08
C PRO A 46 2.40 8.62 -17.59
N GLY A 47 3.58 8.07 -17.33
CA GLY A 47 4.16 8.08 -15.97
C GLY A 47 4.97 9.36 -15.72
N PRO A 48 5.33 9.63 -14.44
CA PRO A 48 6.17 10.78 -14.07
C PRO A 48 7.65 10.58 -14.41
N LEU A 49 8.09 9.34 -14.65
CA LEU A 49 9.46 9.01 -14.98
C LEU A 49 9.68 9.02 -16.49
N ALA A 50 10.77 9.67 -16.93
CA ALA A 50 11.12 9.75 -18.35
C ALA A 50 11.72 8.45 -18.92
N ASP A 51 12.22 7.55 -18.05
CA ASP A 51 12.79 6.28 -18.49
C ASP A 51 11.68 5.35 -19.01
N PRO A 52 11.80 4.82 -20.26
CA PRO A 52 10.76 3.96 -20.84
C PRO A 52 10.53 2.66 -20.06
N ARG A 53 11.50 2.21 -19.25
CA ARG A 53 11.32 1.06 -18.36
C ARG A 53 10.29 1.31 -17.26
N ALA A 54 9.91 2.56 -17.00
CA ALA A 54 8.83 2.88 -16.07
C ALA A 54 7.48 2.26 -16.47
N ALA A 55 7.28 1.96 -17.76
CA ALA A 55 6.13 1.20 -18.23
C ALA A 55 6.07 -0.25 -17.67
N GLN A 56 7.16 -0.76 -17.11
CA GLN A 56 7.27 -2.10 -16.53
C GLN A 56 7.09 -2.10 -15.01
N ILE A 57 6.72 -0.98 -14.39
CA ILE A 57 6.45 -0.92 -12.96
C ILE A 57 5.26 -1.84 -12.64
N ASP A 58 5.53 -2.87 -11.84
CA ASP A 58 4.54 -3.77 -11.26
C ASP A 58 5.13 -4.33 -9.97
N LEU A 59 4.91 -3.64 -8.87
CA LEU A 59 5.43 -3.99 -7.56
C LEU A 59 4.35 -3.91 -6.47
N VAL A 60 4.58 -4.61 -5.37
CA VAL A 60 3.69 -4.58 -4.20
C VAL A 60 4.50 -4.25 -2.96
N LEU A 61 4.11 -3.21 -2.25
CA LEU A 61 4.60 -2.94 -0.91
C LEU A 61 3.70 -3.62 0.11
N VAL A 62 4.29 -4.44 0.98
CA VAL A 62 3.66 -5.03 2.15
C VAL A 62 4.17 -4.30 3.39
N ARG A 63 3.29 -3.54 4.02
CA ARG A 63 3.53 -2.74 5.22
C ARG A 63 3.03 -3.52 6.44
N GLU A 64 3.85 -3.68 7.47
CA GLU A 64 3.33 -4.05 8.79
C GLU A 64 2.41 -2.91 9.28
N SER A 65 1.20 -3.19 9.75
CA SER A 65 0.18 -2.17 10.00
C SER A 65 -0.26 -2.05 11.47
N THR A 66 0.27 -2.86 12.38
CA THR A 66 -0.18 -2.93 13.79
C THR A 66 0.90 -2.61 14.82
N GLU A 67 2.16 -2.55 14.42
CA GLU A 67 3.32 -2.28 15.27
C GLU A 67 4.13 -1.07 14.76
N GLY A 68 5.44 -1.10 14.92
CA GLY A 68 6.35 -0.04 14.51
C GLY A 68 6.25 1.19 15.40
N LEU A 69 6.48 2.36 14.82
CA LEU A 69 6.36 3.63 15.53
C LEU A 69 4.90 4.01 15.80
N PHE A 70 3.96 3.54 14.99
CA PHE A 70 2.52 3.75 15.18
C PHE A 70 1.98 3.14 16.48
N HIS A 71 2.70 2.16 17.06
CA HIS A 71 2.41 1.65 18.40
C HIS A 71 2.45 2.74 19.48
N ALA A 72 3.20 3.81 19.26
CA ALA A 72 3.31 4.93 20.20
C ALA A 72 2.07 5.85 20.23
N ARG A 73 1.11 5.69 19.31
CA ARG A 73 -0.11 6.52 19.27
C ARG A 73 -0.81 6.53 20.63
N GLY A 74 -0.96 7.72 21.22
CA GLY A 74 -1.54 7.92 22.55
C GLY A 74 -0.67 7.41 23.71
N ARG A 75 0.60 7.05 23.48
CA ARG A 75 1.56 6.54 24.48
C ARG A 75 2.87 7.32 24.53
N GLY A 76 3.01 8.29 23.64
CA GLY A 76 4.15 9.22 23.67
C GLY A 76 4.21 10.00 24.97
N ARG A 77 5.39 10.42 25.38
CA ARG A 77 5.60 11.21 26.59
C ARG A 77 6.47 12.42 26.34
N ILE A 78 6.20 13.50 27.05
CA ILE A 78 7.02 14.69 27.05
C ILE A 78 7.61 14.82 28.46
N GLU A 79 8.94 14.94 28.55
CA GLU A 79 9.68 15.03 29.79
C GLU A 79 10.53 16.30 29.83
N GLY A 80 10.87 16.80 31.02
CA GLY A 80 11.67 18.00 31.23
C GLY A 80 10.87 19.29 31.20
N VAL A 81 11.56 20.43 31.39
CA VAL A 81 11.00 21.78 31.43
C VAL A 81 11.92 22.76 30.70
N GLY A 82 11.36 23.76 30.03
CA GLY A 82 12.14 24.75 29.27
C GLY A 82 12.99 24.10 28.19
N ASP A 83 14.26 24.50 28.07
CA ASP A 83 15.19 24.00 27.06
C ASP A 83 15.55 22.52 27.23
N ALA A 84 15.27 21.92 28.39
CA ALA A 84 15.47 20.49 28.65
C ALA A 84 14.25 19.62 28.27
N GLN A 85 13.18 20.23 27.71
CA GLN A 85 11.99 19.50 27.32
C GLN A 85 12.27 18.59 26.09
N ALA A 86 11.87 17.33 26.19
CA ALA A 86 12.02 16.34 25.11
C ALA A 86 10.77 15.48 24.97
N ALA A 87 10.40 15.15 23.73
CA ALA A 87 9.31 14.23 23.41
C ALA A 87 9.85 12.86 22.99
N TYR A 88 9.19 11.83 23.43
CA TYR A 88 9.59 10.44 23.18
C TYR A 88 8.41 9.62 22.65
N ASP A 89 8.66 8.92 21.54
CA ASP A 89 7.82 7.87 21.01
C ASP A 89 8.60 6.56 20.92
N THR A 90 7.95 5.43 21.24
CA THR A 90 8.61 4.13 21.28
C THR A 90 8.20 3.28 20.10
N MET A 91 9.16 2.92 19.25
CA MET A 91 8.98 1.91 18.21
C MET A 91 8.94 0.52 18.86
N LYS A 92 7.90 -0.26 18.54
CA LYS A 92 7.75 -1.64 18.98
C LYS A 92 7.79 -2.58 17.78
N ILE A 93 8.72 -3.52 17.79
CA ILE A 93 8.84 -4.60 16.81
C ILE A 93 8.83 -5.92 17.58
N THR A 94 7.88 -6.80 17.29
CA THR A 94 7.83 -8.13 17.90
C THR A 94 8.15 -9.22 16.89
N ARG A 95 8.63 -10.36 17.39
CA ARG A 95 8.87 -11.55 16.57
C ARG A 95 7.59 -12.02 15.87
N ARG A 96 6.46 -12.04 16.57
CA ARG A 96 5.17 -12.44 16.01
C ARG A 96 4.72 -11.50 14.88
N GLY A 97 4.73 -10.19 15.12
CA GLY A 97 4.32 -9.19 14.14
C GLY A 97 5.19 -9.25 12.88
N THR A 98 6.52 -9.28 13.07
CA THR A 98 7.47 -9.39 11.96
C THR A 98 7.30 -10.70 11.19
N ALA A 99 7.22 -11.84 11.88
CA ALA A 99 7.13 -13.15 11.22
C ALA A 99 5.88 -13.26 10.33
N ARG A 100 4.70 -12.86 10.81
CA ARG A 100 3.46 -12.99 10.05
C ARG A 100 3.42 -12.10 8.81
N VAL A 101 3.91 -10.87 8.87
CA VAL A 101 3.94 -9.97 7.71
C VAL A 101 5.03 -10.39 6.71
N CYS A 102 6.17 -10.90 7.18
CA CYS A 102 7.20 -11.47 6.31
C CYS A 102 6.69 -12.74 5.60
N ASP A 103 6.03 -13.64 6.32
CA ASP A 103 5.39 -14.82 5.72
C ASP A 103 4.35 -14.44 4.68
N PHE A 104 3.57 -13.39 4.93
CA PHE A 104 2.61 -12.86 3.97
C PHE A 104 3.32 -12.40 2.70
N ALA A 105 4.38 -11.59 2.82
CA ALA A 105 5.15 -11.09 1.69
C ALA A 105 5.82 -12.22 0.89
N LEU A 106 6.39 -13.22 1.57
CA LEU A 106 7.02 -14.38 0.94
C LEU A 106 6.01 -15.26 0.19
N ARG A 107 4.82 -15.51 0.78
CA ARG A 107 3.72 -16.20 0.08
C ARG A 107 3.24 -15.41 -1.14
N LEU A 108 3.09 -14.11 -1.01
CA LEU A 108 2.70 -13.24 -2.13
C LEU A 108 3.72 -13.30 -3.27
N ALA A 109 5.02 -13.22 -2.97
CA ALA A 109 6.07 -13.34 -3.98
C ALA A 109 6.03 -14.71 -4.69
N ARG A 110 5.79 -15.79 -3.95
CA ARG A 110 5.61 -17.14 -4.53
C ARG A 110 4.40 -17.20 -5.46
N GLN A 111 3.27 -16.60 -5.09
CA GLN A 111 2.08 -16.50 -5.95
C GLN A 111 2.37 -15.66 -7.20
N ARG A 112 3.08 -14.55 -7.07
CA ARG A 112 3.49 -13.70 -8.20
C ARG A 112 4.41 -14.47 -9.14
N LYS A 113 5.37 -15.24 -8.63
CA LYS A 113 6.24 -16.13 -9.42
C LYS A 113 5.46 -17.16 -10.22
N ALA A 114 4.43 -17.77 -9.63
CA ALA A 114 3.56 -18.71 -10.32
C ALA A 114 2.77 -18.08 -11.48
N ARG A 115 2.62 -16.75 -11.47
CA ARG A 115 2.00 -15.95 -12.55
C ARG A 115 3.03 -15.41 -13.56
N GLY A 116 4.30 -15.80 -13.47
CA GLY A 116 5.36 -15.37 -14.38
C GLY A 116 6.06 -14.06 -14.00
N LEU A 117 5.79 -13.51 -12.83
CA LEU A 117 6.47 -12.34 -12.29
C LEU A 117 7.79 -12.74 -11.58
N PRO A 118 8.67 -11.79 -11.19
CA PRO A 118 9.99 -12.13 -10.66
C PRO A 118 9.99 -13.03 -9.42
N GLY A 119 9.02 -12.92 -8.53
CA GLY A 119 8.93 -13.75 -7.32
C GLY A 119 10.06 -13.46 -6.33
N ARG A 120 10.38 -12.18 -6.13
CA ARG A 120 11.45 -11.71 -5.24
C ARG A 120 10.89 -10.83 -4.13
N VAL A 121 11.44 -10.96 -2.92
CA VAL A 121 11.14 -10.08 -1.79
C VAL A 121 12.37 -9.24 -1.43
N THR A 122 12.20 -7.93 -1.36
CA THR A 122 13.18 -7.02 -0.80
C THR A 122 12.71 -6.61 0.60
N ASN A 123 13.45 -7.03 1.62
CA ASN A 123 13.25 -6.57 3.00
C ASN A 123 13.82 -5.15 3.14
N VAL A 124 12.98 -4.21 3.55
CA VAL A 124 13.37 -2.80 3.72
C VAL A 124 13.39 -2.44 5.20
N ASP A 125 14.56 -2.01 5.69
CA ASP A 125 14.79 -1.72 7.09
C ASP A 125 15.82 -0.61 7.32
N LYS A 126 16.21 -0.38 8.57
CA LYS A 126 17.33 0.49 8.99
C LYS A 126 18.17 -0.23 10.05
N ALA A 127 18.54 -1.48 9.78
CA ALA A 127 19.23 -2.39 10.68
C ALA A 127 20.62 -1.89 11.11
N ASN A 128 21.25 -1.03 10.31
CA ASN A 128 22.54 -0.41 10.64
C ASN A 128 22.44 0.68 11.73
N VAL A 129 21.23 1.12 12.11
CA VAL A 129 21.03 2.21 13.07
C VAL A 129 20.21 1.74 14.28
N PHE A 130 19.11 1.01 14.05
CA PHE A 130 18.15 0.67 15.08
C PHE A 130 18.22 -0.81 15.45
N THR A 131 18.35 -1.10 16.75
CA THR A 131 18.30 -2.48 17.28
C THR A 131 16.99 -3.18 16.91
N SER A 132 15.85 -2.48 16.94
CA SER A 132 14.56 -3.00 16.54
C SER A 132 14.54 -3.43 15.06
N MET A 133 15.22 -2.68 14.19
CA MET A 133 15.31 -3.01 12.77
C MET A 133 16.32 -4.13 12.49
N ALA A 134 17.40 -4.23 13.28
CA ALA A 134 18.29 -5.38 13.22
C ALA A 134 17.56 -6.67 13.65
N PHE A 135 16.71 -6.59 14.67
CA PHE A 135 15.84 -7.69 15.09
C PHE A 135 14.79 -8.04 14.00
N TRP A 136 14.17 -7.04 13.37
CA TRP A 136 13.28 -7.23 12.23
C TRP A 136 13.96 -8.04 11.12
N ARG A 137 15.17 -7.63 10.70
CA ARG A 137 15.97 -8.32 9.66
C ARG A 137 16.29 -9.75 10.06
N GLN A 138 16.71 -9.98 11.29
CA GLN A 138 16.97 -11.32 11.80
C GLN A 138 15.74 -12.24 11.67
N VAL A 139 14.55 -11.75 12.06
CA VAL A 139 13.31 -12.53 11.95
C VAL A 139 12.94 -12.77 10.48
N PHE A 140 13.11 -11.77 9.62
CA PHE A 140 12.91 -11.95 8.18
C PHE A 140 13.80 -13.06 7.61
N ASP A 141 15.10 -13.07 7.93
CA ASP A 141 16.04 -14.08 7.46
C ASP A 141 15.66 -15.49 7.93
N GLU A 142 15.24 -15.62 9.18
CA GLU A 142 14.74 -16.89 9.73
C GLU A 142 13.49 -17.37 8.95
N ARG A 143 12.55 -16.47 8.65
CA ARG A 143 11.32 -16.82 7.88
C ARG A 143 11.61 -17.16 6.44
N ALA A 144 12.54 -16.47 5.80
CA ALA A 144 12.93 -16.70 4.40
C ALA A 144 13.46 -18.13 4.18
N GLN A 145 14.05 -18.78 5.17
CA GLN A 145 14.51 -20.17 5.09
C GLN A 145 13.39 -21.16 4.76
N ALA A 146 12.15 -20.87 5.12
CA ALA A 146 10.99 -21.68 4.79
C ALA A 146 10.50 -21.50 3.34
N PHE A 147 11.11 -20.58 2.58
CA PHE A 147 10.74 -20.22 1.21
C PHE A 147 11.97 -20.23 0.28
N PRO A 148 12.66 -21.38 0.14
CA PRO A 148 13.92 -21.46 -0.63
C PRO A 148 13.74 -21.20 -2.13
N ASP A 149 12.52 -21.20 -2.62
CA ASP A 149 12.14 -20.90 -3.99
C ASP A 149 11.89 -19.40 -4.26
N VAL A 150 11.89 -18.57 -3.23
CA VAL A 150 11.72 -17.11 -3.31
C VAL A 150 13.09 -16.43 -3.16
N ALA A 151 13.48 -15.63 -4.13
CA ALA A 151 14.69 -14.82 -4.01
C ALA A 151 14.48 -13.69 -2.99
N VAL A 152 15.45 -13.47 -2.11
CA VAL A 152 15.37 -12.42 -1.08
C VAL A 152 16.58 -11.52 -1.12
N GLU A 153 16.37 -10.25 -0.80
CA GLU A 153 17.43 -9.25 -0.66
C GLU A 153 17.08 -8.24 0.43
N HIS A 154 18.05 -7.44 0.85
CA HIS A 154 17.86 -6.37 1.85
C HIS A 154 18.21 -5.01 1.24
N ALA A 155 17.49 -3.99 1.70
CA ALA A 155 17.81 -2.61 1.43
C ALA A 155 17.58 -1.75 2.68
N TYR A 156 18.43 -0.75 2.90
CA TYR A 156 18.10 0.30 3.86
C TYR A 156 17.05 1.22 3.28
N VAL A 157 16.15 1.71 4.12
CA VAL A 157 14.98 2.49 3.70
C VAL A 157 15.34 3.75 2.89
N ASP A 158 16.42 4.44 3.24
CA ASP A 158 16.92 5.60 2.51
C ASP A 158 17.46 5.23 1.11
N ALA A 159 18.19 4.12 1.02
CA ALA A 159 18.64 3.59 -0.27
C ALA A 159 17.43 3.07 -1.10
N MET A 160 16.42 2.49 -0.45
CA MET A 160 15.21 2.07 -1.14
C MET A 160 14.44 3.26 -1.70
N ALA A 161 14.27 4.35 -0.94
CA ALA A 161 13.62 5.56 -1.42
C ALA A 161 14.31 6.11 -2.69
N LEU A 162 15.65 6.17 -2.68
CA LEU A 162 16.44 6.55 -3.85
C LEU A 162 16.19 5.58 -5.02
N ASN A 163 16.29 4.28 -4.79
CA ASN A 163 16.14 3.26 -5.81
C ASN A 163 14.74 3.22 -6.44
N LEU A 164 13.68 3.49 -5.65
CA LEU A 164 12.32 3.57 -6.15
C LEU A 164 12.15 4.72 -7.15
N VAL A 165 12.84 5.84 -6.96
CA VAL A 165 12.84 6.93 -7.95
C VAL A 165 13.68 6.57 -9.18
N MET A 166 14.83 5.91 -8.99
CA MET A 166 15.79 5.65 -10.08
C MET A 166 15.47 4.43 -10.92
N LYS A 167 14.88 3.37 -10.33
CA LYS A 167 14.66 2.08 -11.00
C LYS A 167 13.51 1.27 -10.37
N PRO A 168 12.29 1.82 -10.25
CA PRO A 168 11.17 1.13 -9.59
C PRO A 168 10.80 -0.21 -10.23
N TRP A 169 10.99 -0.35 -11.54
CA TRP A 169 10.75 -1.59 -12.30
C TRP A 169 11.68 -2.76 -11.91
N ALA A 170 12.72 -2.50 -11.09
CA ALA A 170 13.64 -3.54 -10.62
C ALA A 170 13.11 -4.31 -9.41
N TYR A 171 12.00 -3.90 -8.82
CA TYR A 171 11.45 -4.47 -7.59
C TYR A 171 10.14 -5.23 -7.88
N ASP A 172 9.81 -6.18 -6.99
CA ASP A 172 8.63 -7.02 -7.11
C ASP A 172 7.78 -6.93 -5.82
N VAL A 173 8.22 -7.53 -4.73
CA VAL A 173 7.56 -7.40 -3.43
C VAL A 173 8.52 -6.73 -2.44
N LEU A 174 8.07 -5.65 -1.83
CA LEU A 174 8.77 -4.98 -0.73
C LEU A 174 8.07 -5.33 0.58
N VAL A 175 8.82 -5.59 1.65
CA VAL A 175 8.25 -5.75 3.00
C VAL A 175 8.99 -4.85 3.98
N THR A 176 8.24 -4.15 4.83
CA THR A 176 8.82 -3.19 5.78
C THR A 176 7.91 -2.94 6.98
N GLU A 177 8.47 -2.32 8.02
CA GLU A 177 7.73 -1.87 9.19
C GLU A 177 6.77 -0.72 8.85
N ASN A 178 5.93 -0.36 9.81
CA ASN A 178 4.75 0.47 9.65
C ASN A 178 5.06 1.87 9.09
N MET A 179 5.93 2.65 9.72
CA MET A 179 6.18 4.03 9.32
C MET A 179 6.94 4.11 7.98
N PHE A 180 7.92 3.24 7.77
CA PHE A 180 8.63 3.20 6.49
C PHE A 180 7.68 2.79 5.36
N GLY A 181 6.78 1.83 5.63
CA GLY A 181 5.75 1.42 4.69
C GLY A 181 4.75 2.53 4.36
N ASP A 182 4.40 3.37 5.33
CA ASP A 182 3.55 4.54 5.11
C ASP A 182 4.19 5.51 4.11
N ILE A 183 5.41 5.92 4.39
CA ILE A 183 6.14 6.89 3.56
C ILE A 183 6.41 6.33 2.16
N LEU A 184 6.88 5.08 2.07
CA LEU A 184 7.21 4.46 0.79
C LEU A 184 5.97 4.16 -0.06
N SER A 185 4.80 3.87 0.56
CA SER A 185 3.56 3.64 -0.19
C SER A 185 3.13 4.88 -0.99
N ASP A 186 3.25 6.07 -0.40
CA ASP A 186 2.91 7.32 -1.07
C ASP A 186 3.92 7.65 -2.18
N LEU A 187 5.20 7.39 -1.94
CA LEU A 187 6.24 7.53 -2.96
C LEU A 187 5.94 6.65 -4.18
N ILE A 188 5.66 5.35 -3.98
CA ILE A 188 5.38 4.46 -5.12
C ILE A 188 4.06 4.79 -5.82
N ALA A 189 3.04 5.25 -5.09
CA ALA A 189 1.81 5.73 -5.69
C ALA A 189 2.05 6.91 -6.65
N ALA A 190 2.89 7.87 -6.24
CA ALA A 190 3.30 8.98 -7.10
C ALA A 190 3.99 8.51 -8.38
N LEU A 191 4.83 7.45 -8.32
CA LEU A 191 5.53 6.89 -9.47
C LEU A 191 4.59 6.23 -10.50
N ALA A 192 3.40 5.82 -10.10
CA ALA A 192 2.38 5.24 -10.98
C ALA A 192 1.30 6.24 -11.43
N GLY A 193 1.49 7.53 -11.14
CA GLY A 193 0.60 8.59 -11.59
C GLY A 193 -0.26 9.23 -10.50
N GLY A 194 -0.09 8.83 -9.25
CA GLY A 194 -0.73 9.47 -8.11
C GLY A 194 -1.65 8.57 -7.29
N MET A 195 -2.18 9.13 -6.21
CA MET A 195 -2.98 8.40 -5.23
C MET A 195 -4.30 7.85 -5.78
N GLY A 196 -4.87 8.50 -6.81
CA GLY A 196 -6.08 8.00 -7.51
C GLY A 196 -5.88 6.68 -8.27
N MET A 197 -4.61 6.24 -8.42
CA MET A 197 -4.22 4.97 -9.05
C MET A 197 -3.81 3.90 -8.05
N ALA A 198 -3.78 4.23 -6.74
CA ALA A 198 -3.21 3.38 -5.70
C ALA A 198 -4.29 2.63 -4.90
N PRO A 199 -4.60 1.37 -5.26
CA PRO A 199 -5.46 0.52 -4.45
C PRO A 199 -4.75 0.11 -3.16
N SER A 200 -5.54 -0.32 -2.18
CA SER A 200 -5.03 -0.69 -0.88
C SER A 200 -5.90 -1.79 -0.25
N ALA A 201 -5.25 -2.68 0.48
CA ALA A 201 -5.89 -3.60 1.39
C ALA A 201 -5.12 -3.65 2.71
N ASP A 202 -5.82 -3.77 3.82
CA ASP A 202 -5.28 -4.12 5.11
C ASP A 202 -5.84 -5.50 5.48
N ILE A 203 -4.96 -6.50 5.64
CA ILE A 203 -5.32 -7.92 5.70
C ILE A 203 -4.84 -8.50 7.03
N GLY A 204 -5.75 -9.19 7.73
CA GLY A 204 -5.50 -10.04 8.88
C GLY A 204 -5.76 -11.50 8.57
N ASP A 205 -5.72 -12.35 9.60
CA ASP A 205 -5.98 -13.79 9.44
C ASP A 205 -7.46 -14.05 9.15
N ASP A 206 -8.39 -13.31 9.78
CA ASP A 206 -9.84 -13.54 9.68
C ASP A 206 -10.58 -12.45 8.90
N HIS A 207 -10.07 -11.24 8.90
CA HIS A 207 -10.72 -10.06 8.34
C HIS A 207 -9.79 -9.35 7.35
N ALA A 208 -10.40 -8.57 6.45
CA ALA A 208 -9.67 -7.67 5.57
C ALA A 208 -10.51 -6.41 5.31
N LEU A 209 -9.82 -5.29 5.09
CA LEU A 209 -10.38 -4.00 4.72
C LEU A 209 -9.81 -3.59 3.36
N PHE A 210 -10.68 -3.31 2.39
CA PHE A 210 -10.28 -2.87 1.06
C PHE A 210 -10.75 -1.44 0.83
N GLN A 211 -9.84 -0.56 0.51
CA GLN A 211 -10.10 0.87 0.28
C GLN A 211 -9.02 1.45 -0.62
N PRO A 212 -9.25 2.61 -1.28
CA PRO A 212 -8.14 3.34 -1.91
C PRO A 212 -7.15 3.86 -0.85
N ALA A 213 -5.90 4.05 -1.22
CA ALA A 213 -4.89 4.60 -0.33
C ALA A 213 -5.08 6.11 -0.05
N HIS A 214 -5.81 6.81 -0.93
CA HIS A 214 -6.02 8.27 -0.84
C HIS A 214 -7.06 8.66 0.23
N GLY A 215 -6.97 9.92 0.67
CA GLY A 215 -7.97 10.57 1.51
C GLY A 215 -9.19 11.08 0.72
N THR A 216 -9.91 12.04 1.30
CA THR A 216 -11.24 12.49 0.85
C THR A 216 -11.23 13.57 -0.24
N ALA A 217 -10.08 14.21 -0.54
CA ALA A 217 -9.92 15.26 -1.54
C ALA A 217 -11.05 16.32 -1.48
N PRO A 218 -11.19 17.06 -0.37
CA PRO A 218 -12.34 17.95 -0.13
C PRO A 218 -12.47 19.08 -1.15
N ASP A 219 -11.38 19.44 -1.79
CA ASP A 219 -11.29 20.48 -2.82
C ASP A 219 -12.03 20.13 -4.11
N ILE A 220 -12.28 18.84 -4.38
CA ILE A 220 -12.99 18.37 -5.58
C ILE A 220 -14.34 17.73 -5.29
N VAL A 221 -14.84 17.81 -4.06
CA VAL A 221 -16.15 17.27 -3.68
C VAL A 221 -17.27 17.87 -4.53
N GLY A 222 -18.16 17.02 -5.05
CA GLY A 222 -19.32 17.41 -5.86
C GLY A 222 -18.99 17.73 -7.32
N GLN A 223 -17.72 17.75 -7.73
CA GLN A 223 -17.34 18.08 -9.10
C GLN A 223 -17.41 16.89 -10.08
N GLY A 224 -17.57 15.67 -9.59
CA GLY A 224 -17.64 14.46 -10.42
C GLY A 224 -16.35 14.13 -11.18
N ILE A 225 -15.19 14.59 -10.69
CA ILE A 225 -13.90 14.50 -11.38
C ILE A 225 -12.87 13.59 -10.65
N ALA A 226 -13.22 13.07 -9.48
CA ALA A 226 -12.35 12.15 -8.75
C ALA A 226 -12.09 10.89 -9.59
N ASN A 227 -10.82 10.45 -9.62
CA ASN A 227 -10.43 9.23 -10.31
C ASN A 227 -10.86 8.01 -9.48
N PRO A 228 -11.76 7.13 -9.97
CA PRO A 228 -12.27 5.98 -9.21
C PRO A 228 -11.35 4.74 -9.33
N THR A 229 -10.25 4.82 -10.08
CA THR A 229 -9.40 3.67 -10.40
C THR A 229 -8.91 2.93 -9.15
N ALA A 230 -8.43 3.65 -8.15
CA ALA A 230 -7.96 3.03 -6.90
C ALA A 230 -9.08 2.23 -6.20
N THR A 231 -10.30 2.76 -6.17
CA THR A 231 -11.46 2.06 -5.56
C THR A 231 -11.85 0.83 -6.36
N ILE A 232 -11.89 0.93 -7.70
CA ILE A 232 -12.20 -0.19 -8.60
C ILE A 232 -11.17 -1.32 -8.43
N LEU A 233 -9.88 -0.98 -8.38
CA LEU A 233 -8.82 -1.95 -8.15
C LEU A 233 -8.85 -2.53 -6.73
N SER A 234 -9.23 -1.75 -5.72
CA SER A 234 -9.43 -2.28 -4.35
C SER A 234 -10.58 -3.29 -4.30
N ALA A 235 -11.65 -3.06 -5.07
CA ALA A 235 -12.73 -4.04 -5.21
C ALA A 235 -12.27 -5.33 -5.92
N ALA A 236 -11.43 -5.22 -6.96
CA ALA A 236 -10.81 -6.39 -7.59
C ALA A 236 -9.91 -7.17 -6.61
N MET A 237 -9.12 -6.46 -5.78
CA MET A 237 -8.34 -7.11 -4.71
C MET A 237 -9.22 -7.83 -3.71
N MET A 238 -10.37 -7.27 -3.34
CA MET A 238 -11.35 -7.92 -2.46
C MET A 238 -11.86 -9.23 -3.06
N LEU A 239 -12.26 -9.23 -4.32
CA LEU A 239 -12.72 -10.44 -5.01
C LEU A 239 -11.61 -11.50 -5.08
N ALA A 240 -10.37 -11.11 -5.40
CA ALA A 240 -9.24 -12.03 -5.43
C ALA A 240 -8.94 -12.64 -4.04
N TRP A 241 -9.01 -11.84 -2.97
CA TRP A 241 -8.81 -12.32 -1.60
C TRP A 241 -9.92 -13.30 -1.17
N LEU A 242 -11.19 -12.99 -1.50
CA LEU A 242 -12.32 -13.88 -1.25
C LEU A 242 -12.21 -15.18 -2.04
N ALA A 243 -11.76 -15.10 -3.30
CA ALA A 243 -11.51 -16.27 -4.13
C ALA A 243 -10.49 -17.22 -3.50
N ASP A 244 -9.35 -16.69 -3.06
CA ASP A 244 -8.29 -17.48 -2.40
C ASP A 244 -8.80 -18.08 -1.08
N ARG A 245 -9.60 -17.34 -0.31
CA ARG A 245 -10.11 -17.79 0.98
C ARG A 245 -11.18 -18.88 0.88
N HIS A 246 -12.01 -18.81 -0.14
CA HIS A 246 -13.16 -19.72 -0.29
C HIS A 246 -12.97 -20.75 -1.43
N GLY A 247 -11.86 -20.69 -2.18
CA GLY A 247 -11.63 -21.56 -3.33
C GLY A 247 -12.61 -21.30 -4.48
N ASP A 248 -13.12 -20.06 -4.60
CA ASP A 248 -14.14 -19.70 -5.59
C ASP A 248 -13.49 -19.08 -6.85
N SER A 249 -13.44 -19.87 -7.91
CA SER A 249 -12.84 -19.42 -9.18
C SER A 249 -13.66 -18.30 -9.86
N ALA A 250 -14.97 -18.21 -9.64
CA ALA A 250 -15.80 -17.16 -10.24
C ALA A 250 -15.42 -15.77 -9.68
N LEU A 251 -15.10 -15.69 -8.39
CA LEU A 251 -14.59 -14.45 -7.80
C LEU A 251 -13.21 -14.07 -8.36
N ALA A 252 -12.34 -15.07 -8.58
CA ALA A 252 -11.04 -14.85 -9.22
C ALA A 252 -11.19 -14.36 -10.68
N ASP A 253 -12.13 -14.93 -11.42
CA ASP A 253 -12.45 -14.50 -12.79
C ASP A 253 -13.00 -13.08 -12.82
N GLY A 254 -13.91 -12.74 -11.90
CA GLY A 254 -14.43 -11.40 -11.75
C GLY A 254 -13.35 -10.36 -11.43
N ALA A 255 -12.42 -10.67 -10.53
CA ALA A 255 -11.28 -9.80 -10.23
C ALA A 255 -10.44 -9.53 -11.49
N ARG A 256 -10.12 -10.59 -12.25
CA ARG A 256 -9.34 -10.46 -13.50
C ARG A 256 -10.09 -9.67 -14.57
N ALA A 257 -11.40 -9.87 -14.71
CA ALA A 257 -12.21 -9.16 -15.68
C ALA A 257 -12.21 -7.65 -15.40
N ILE A 258 -12.41 -7.24 -14.14
CA ILE A 258 -12.35 -5.82 -13.74
C ILE A 258 -10.98 -5.21 -14.06
N GLU A 259 -9.89 -5.88 -13.70
CA GLU A 259 -8.54 -5.39 -13.99
C GLU A 259 -8.25 -5.31 -15.49
N ALA A 260 -8.68 -6.29 -16.27
CA ALA A 260 -8.49 -6.33 -17.71
C ALA A 260 -9.30 -5.23 -18.41
N SER A 261 -10.57 -5.05 -18.04
CA SER A 261 -11.43 -4.01 -18.57
C SER A 261 -10.85 -2.62 -18.33
N LEU A 262 -10.43 -2.33 -17.11
CA LEU A 262 -9.80 -1.05 -16.76
C LEU A 262 -8.50 -0.82 -17.55
N ALA A 263 -7.63 -1.83 -17.64
CA ALA A 263 -6.38 -1.74 -18.39
C ALA A 263 -6.63 -1.51 -19.90
N ALA A 264 -7.63 -2.17 -20.47
CA ALA A 264 -8.02 -1.99 -21.86
C ALA A 264 -8.55 -0.58 -22.13
N ALA A 265 -9.39 -0.04 -21.24
CA ALA A 265 -9.94 1.31 -21.36
C ALA A 265 -8.83 2.38 -21.38
N PHE A 266 -7.79 2.23 -20.58
CA PHE A 266 -6.63 3.11 -20.62
C PHE A 266 -5.76 2.91 -21.86
N ALA A 267 -5.43 1.67 -22.19
CA ALA A 267 -4.56 1.33 -23.33
C ALA A 267 -5.15 1.82 -24.67
N GLN A 268 -6.47 1.76 -24.83
CA GLN A 268 -7.19 2.21 -26.03
C GLN A 268 -7.48 3.71 -26.03
N GLY A 269 -7.18 4.42 -24.93
CA GLY A 269 -7.45 5.85 -24.80
C GLY A 269 -8.94 6.19 -24.68
N VAL A 270 -9.79 5.22 -24.33
CA VAL A 270 -11.25 5.43 -24.14
C VAL A 270 -11.50 6.42 -23.01
N VAL A 271 -10.72 6.31 -21.95
CA VAL A 271 -10.75 7.24 -20.81
C VAL A 271 -9.34 7.65 -20.41
N ARG A 272 -9.23 8.88 -19.88
CA ARG A 272 -7.99 9.43 -19.35
C ARG A 272 -8.29 10.29 -18.13
N PRO A 273 -7.84 9.89 -16.91
CA PRO A 273 -8.04 10.67 -15.70
C PRO A 273 -7.37 12.05 -15.76
N ARG A 274 -7.83 12.97 -14.91
CA ARG A 274 -7.34 14.37 -14.92
C ARG A 274 -5.88 14.50 -14.49
N GLU A 275 -5.41 13.70 -13.56
CA GLU A 275 -4.01 13.68 -13.14
C GLU A 275 -3.04 13.30 -14.27
N PHE A 276 -3.55 12.69 -15.34
CA PHE A 276 -2.80 12.40 -16.57
C PHE A 276 -3.07 13.41 -17.69
N GLY A 277 -3.66 14.58 -17.37
CA GLY A 277 -4.01 15.60 -18.36
C GLY A 277 -5.23 15.27 -19.21
N GLY A 278 -6.06 14.32 -18.77
CA GLY A 278 -7.33 13.98 -19.43
C GLY A 278 -8.50 14.83 -18.91
N ALA A 279 -9.69 14.55 -19.44
CA ALA A 279 -10.93 15.23 -19.06
C ALA A 279 -12.03 14.26 -18.61
N SER A 280 -11.72 12.95 -18.48
CA SER A 280 -12.71 11.95 -18.10
C SER A 280 -13.22 12.21 -16.69
N SER A 281 -14.54 12.18 -16.53
CA SER A 281 -15.22 12.26 -15.25
C SER A 281 -15.14 10.91 -14.50
N THR A 282 -15.46 10.92 -13.22
CA THR A 282 -15.64 9.69 -12.44
C THR A 282 -16.61 8.71 -13.13
N ALA A 283 -17.74 9.24 -13.64
CA ALA A 283 -18.76 8.44 -14.32
C ALA A 283 -18.27 7.85 -15.65
N ASP A 284 -17.46 8.58 -16.42
CA ASP A 284 -16.93 8.08 -17.68
C ASP A 284 -15.99 6.87 -17.46
N ILE A 285 -15.13 6.94 -16.46
CA ILE A 285 -14.21 5.84 -16.12
C ILE A 285 -15.00 4.61 -15.65
N VAL A 286 -15.98 4.80 -14.76
CA VAL A 286 -16.83 3.70 -14.29
C VAL A 286 -17.60 3.04 -15.43
N ARG A 287 -18.19 3.86 -16.33
CA ARG A 287 -18.92 3.37 -17.51
C ARG A 287 -18.02 2.56 -18.43
N ALA A 288 -16.82 3.04 -18.75
CA ALA A 288 -15.89 2.33 -19.60
C ALA A 288 -15.48 0.97 -19.02
N VAL A 289 -15.34 0.87 -17.69
CA VAL A 289 -15.06 -0.42 -17.04
C VAL A 289 -16.27 -1.36 -17.15
N ILE A 290 -17.49 -0.88 -16.92
CA ILE A 290 -18.71 -1.70 -17.00
C ILE A 290 -18.94 -2.21 -18.43
N GLU A 291 -18.73 -1.37 -19.44
CA GLU A 291 -18.89 -1.73 -20.85
C GLU A 291 -17.84 -2.72 -21.35
N GLY A 292 -16.70 -2.83 -20.65
CA GLY A 292 -15.62 -3.77 -20.96
C GLY A 292 -15.70 -5.11 -20.21
N LEU A 293 -16.67 -5.28 -19.28
CA LEU A 293 -16.91 -6.53 -18.57
C LEU A 293 -17.79 -7.48 -19.40
#